data_7ff02fcc53f13fef4a6cf028abeb6d41
#
_entry.id   7ff02fcc53f13fef4a6cf028abeb6d41
#
_cell.length_a   1.000
_cell.length_b   1.000
_cell.length_c   1.000
_cell.angle_alpha   90.00
_cell.angle_beta   90.00
_cell.angle_gamma   90.00
#
_symmetry.space_group_name_H-M   'P 1'
#
loop_
_entity.id
_entity.type
_entity.pdbx_description
1 polymer ?
#
loop_
_entity_poly.entity_id
_entity_poly.type
_entity_poly.pdbx_seq_one_letter_code
_entity_poly.pdbx_strand_id
1 'polypeptide(L)'
;MADEENATVLPVSTEAKKRRAPKAPELPIVERRNWLIHQHYLRKDYETCKVIIKEQLQETSGMCEYAIYVQALILRLEGKIQESLELFQSCAILNPNSSDNLKQVGRSLFLLGKHKAAIEFYHEAAKLNEKDWEIIHNLGVCYYFIKDFKIAEEHLNTALQIHKHDKTFLMLGKVHLLAGESDKAIEVYKRGVEFSPENTELLTTLGLLFLQLGKYQKAFEHLGNALTFDPNNYKAILAAGSMMQTHGDFDVAMNKYRVAACAVPESPPLWNNIGMCFFGKKKYVAAISCLKRAHYLSPFDWKVLYNLGLVHLTMQQYASAFHFLSAAINLNPRMGELYMLLAVALTNLEDVXXXXXXXXXXXXXXXXXXXXXXXXXXXXXXXXXXXXXXXXXXXXXXXXXXXIFLYNHGDKARALDQYQELERKVNQLRDSSSNFEFDPELMDMAQKMGAALQVTESLVWTKPGKDSKSKPHSEAAAKTPGAPLGTNQALGQAMSSAASYNKNLQLATGVSKGPSTSLEPEPGVEDAPGPPADPPGPLEPQDPDGSKPRTSKRKSKVEE
;
A
#
# COMPACT_ATOMS: atom_id res chain seq x y z
N MET A 1 13.48 -6.30 -45.84
CA MET A 1 13.61 -7.33 -46.90
C MET A 1 14.25 -8.53 -46.24
N ALA A 2 13.41 -9.45 -45.85
CA ALA A 2 13.92 -10.71 -45.33
C ALA A 2 14.46 -11.46 -46.54
N ASP A 3 15.74 -11.65 -46.56
CA ASP A 3 16.30 -12.61 -47.48
C ASP A 3 15.75 -13.97 -47.07
N GLU A 4 14.84 -14.43 -47.87
CA GLU A 4 14.53 -15.84 -47.88
C GLU A 4 15.82 -16.54 -48.29
N GLU A 5 16.65 -16.81 -47.35
CA GLU A 5 17.65 -17.81 -47.59
C GLU A 5 16.89 -19.12 -47.79
N ASN A 6 16.59 -19.39 -48.99
CA ASN A 6 16.29 -20.74 -49.40
C ASN A 6 17.37 -21.63 -48.81
N ALA A 7 16.97 -22.44 -47.83
CA ALA A 7 17.81 -23.53 -47.42
C ALA A 7 18.21 -24.24 -48.70
N THR A 8 19.43 -24.01 -49.13
CA THR A 8 19.97 -24.72 -50.28
C THR A 8 19.93 -26.20 -49.97
N VAL A 9 18.93 -26.83 -50.55
CA VAL A 9 18.91 -28.29 -50.57
C VAL A 9 20.11 -28.69 -51.41
N LEU A 10 21.15 -29.15 -50.75
CA LEU A 10 22.28 -29.71 -51.46
C LEU A 10 21.78 -30.80 -52.39
N PRO A 11 22.16 -30.74 -53.66
CA PRO A 11 21.71 -31.76 -54.59
C PRO A 11 22.20 -33.15 -54.15
N VAL A 12 21.24 -34.00 -53.89
CA VAL A 12 21.54 -35.40 -53.53
C VAL A 12 22.25 -36.03 -54.71
N SER A 13 23.48 -36.46 -54.49
CA SER A 13 24.23 -37.12 -55.53
C SER A 13 23.47 -38.36 -55.99
N THR A 14 23.49 -38.59 -57.32
CA THR A 14 22.77 -39.69 -57.96
C THR A 14 23.16 -41.08 -57.44
N GLU A 15 24.27 -41.20 -56.77
CA GLU A 15 24.72 -42.49 -56.17
C GLU A 15 24.00 -42.83 -54.87
N ALA A 16 23.39 -41.86 -54.20
CA ALA A 16 22.66 -42.08 -52.95
C ALA A 16 21.27 -42.70 -53.15
N LYS A 17 20.87 -42.95 -54.38
CA LYS A 17 19.55 -43.54 -54.69
C LYS A 17 19.40 -45.03 -54.36
N LYS A 18 20.46 -45.70 -53.99
CA LYS A 18 20.39 -47.17 -53.78
C LYS A 18 20.00 -47.62 -52.36
N ARG A 19 19.98 -46.72 -51.36
CA ARG A 19 19.48 -47.05 -50.01
C ARG A 19 18.78 -45.86 -49.43
N ARG A 20 17.50 -45.71 -49.73
CA ARG A 20 16.69 -44.76 -49.01
C ARG A 20 16.56 -45.24 -47.57
N ALA A 21 17.17 -44.50 -46.67
CA ALA A 21 16.84 -44.63 -45.27
C ALA A 21 15.32 -44.52 -45.10
N PRO A 22 14.73 -45.32 -44.21
CA PRO A 22 13.28 -45.19 -43.99
C PRO A 22 12.96 -43.75 -43.66
N LYS A 23 12.03 -43.16 -44.40
CA LYS A 23 11.57 -41.81 -44.14
C LYS A 23 11.16 -41.72 -42.67
N ALA A 24 11.71 -40.74 -41.97
CA ALA A 24 11.22 -40.41 -40.63
C ALA A 24 9.70 -40.21 -40.70
N PRO A 25 8.96 -40.73 -39.76
CA PRO A 25 7.52 -40.56 -39.76
C PRO A 25 7.16 -39.09 -39.88
N GLU A 26 6.33 -38.77 -40.87
CA GLU A 26 5.88 -37.40 -41.06
C GLU A 26 5.03 -36.99 -39.84
N LEU A 27 5.40 -35.88 -39.20
CA LEU A 27 4.62 -35.33 -38.11
C LEU A 27 3.20 -35.04 -38.61
N PRO A 28 2.19 -35.24 -37.76
CA PRO A 28 0.82 -34.89 -38.12
C PRO A 28 0.74 -33.45 -38.59
N ILE A 29 -0.15 -33.18 -39.50
CA ILE A 29 -0.33 -31.84 -40.09
C ILE A 29 -0.64 -30.82 -39.00
N VAL A 30 -1.39 -31.21 -37.97
CA VAL A 30 -1.73 -30.38 -36.81
C VAL A 30 -0.52 -29.85 -36.04
N GLU A 31 0.60 -30.57 -36.13
CA GLU A 31 1.83 -30.21 -35.40
C GLU A 31 2.87 -29.52 -36.26
N ARG A 32 2.62 -29.40 -37.53
CA ARG A 32 3.62 -29.03 -38.54
C ARG A 32 4.25 -27.67 -38.32
N ARG A 33 3.48 -26.69 -37.83
CA ARG A 33 3.96 -25.33 -37.60
C ARG A 33 4.00 -24.94 -36.14
N ASN A 34 3.78 -25.86 -35.22
CA ASN A 34 3.69 -25.55 -33.77
C ASN A 34 5.00 -24.93 -33.25
N TRP A 35 6.16 -25.48 -33.67
CA TRP A 35 7.46 -24.97 -33.29
C TRP A 35 7.68 -23.53 -33.76
N LEU A 36 7.19 -23.19 -34.95
CA LEU A 36 7.33 -21.87 -35.55
C LEU A 36 6.43 -20.85 -34.80
N ILE A 37 5.21 -21.26 -34.48
CA ILE A 37 4.27 -20.45 -33.66
C ILE A 37 4.91 -20.16 -32.31
N HIS A 38 5.46 -21.19 -31.68
CA HIS A 38 6.14 -21.08 -30.37
C HIS A 38 7.30 -20.09 -30.44
N GLN A 39 8.15 -20.20 -31.45
CA GLN A 39 9.34 -19.36 -31.62
C GLN A 39 8.96 -17.88 -31.80
N HIS A 40 7.98 -17.60 -32.65
CA HIS A 40 7.52 -16.22 -32.88
C HIS A 40 6.84 -15.65 -31.62
N TYR A 41 6.11 -16.47 -30.88
CA TYR A 41 5.49 -16.05 -29.61
C TYR A 41 6.57 -15.67 -28.58
N LEU A 42 7.60 -16.49 -28.43
CA LEU A 42 8.70 -16.21 -27.49
C LEU A 42 9.47 -14.93 -27.87
N ARG A 43 9.60 -14.65 -29.16
CA ARG A 43 10.25 -13.44 -29.65
C ARG A 43 9.35 -12.20 -29.54
N LYS A 44 8.13 -12.37 -29.08
CA LYS A 44 7.11 -11.31 -28.99
C LYS A 44 6.73 -10.72 -30.36
N ASP A 45 6.96 -11.49 -31.43
CA ASP A 45 6.57 -11.14 -32.79
C ASP A 45 5.15 -11.64 -33.05
N TYR A 46 4.18 -10.96 -32.40
CA TYR A 46 2.78 -11.40 -32.38
C TYR A 46 2.09 -11.30 -33.75
N GLU A 47 2.46 -10.33 -34.56
CA GLU A 47 1.84 -10.14 -35.88
C GLU A 47 2.17 -11.31 -36.82
N THR A 48 3.44 -11.69 -36.91
CA THR A 48 3.87 -12.86 -37.69
C THR A 48 3.26 -14.13 -37.11
N CYS A 49 3.24 -14.23 -35.79
CA CYS A 49 2.66 -15.37 -35.07
C CYS A 49 1.18 -15.56 -35.43
N LYS A 50 0.40 -14.47 -35.46
CA LYS A 50 -1.03 -14.50 -35.85
C LYS A 50 -1.22 -15.01 -37.28
N VAL A 51 -0.36 -14.60 -38.22
CA VAL A 51 -0.41 -15.04 -39.63
C VAL A 51 -0.18 -16.56 -39.69
N ILE A 52 0.83 -17.05 -39.01
CA ILE A 52 1.17 -18.49 -38.99
C ILE A 52 0.04 -19.29 -38.33
N ILE A 53 -0.53 -18.78 -37.23
CA ILE A 53 -1.68 -19.39 -36.53
C ILE A 53 -2.87 -19.50 -37.48
N LYS A 54 -3.17 -18.45 -38.24
CA LYS A 54 -4.28 -18.42 -39.20
C LYS A 54 -4.09 -19.49 -40.28
N GLU A 55 -2.88 -19.58 -40.84
CA GLU A 55 -2.54 -20.59 -41.83
C GLU A 55 -2.70 -22.01 -41.26
N GLN A 56 -2.19 -22.24 -40.04
CA GLN A 56 -2.26 -23.55 -39.38
C GLN A 56 -3.71 -23.95 -39.11
N LEU A 57 -4.54 -23.01 -38.64
CA LEU A 57 -5.96 -23.27 -38.39
C LEU A 57 -6.74 -23.55 -39.66
N GLN A 58 -6.40 -22.88 -40.77
CA GLN A 58 -7.02 -23.15 -42.09
C GLN A 58 -6.68 -24.57 -42.55
N GLU A 59 -5.41 -24.99 -42.43
CA GLU A 59 -4.98 -26.35 -42.81
C GLU A 59 -5.60 -27.45 -41.97
N THR A 60 -5.82 -27.18 -40.66
CA THR A 60 -6.34 -28.17 -39.71
C THR A 60 -7.85 -28.06 -39.49
N SER A 61 -8.54 -27.20 -40.25
CA SER A 61 -9.99 -26.92 -40.09
C SER A 61 -10.35 -26.52 -38.67
N GLY A 62 -9.48 -25.74 -38.02
CA GLY A 62 -9.69 -25.24 -36.69
C GLY A 62 -9.43 -26.24 -35.56
N MET A 63 -8.78 -27.37 -35.84
CA MET A 63 -8.61 -28.46 -34.85
C MET A 63 -7.21 -28.50 -34.23
N CYS A 64 -6.39 -27.49 -34.46
CA CYS A 64 -5.04 -27.44 -33.85
C CYS A 64 -5.11 -26.77 -32.47
N GLU A 65 -5.05 -27.58 -31.42
CA GLU A 65 -5.09 -27.14 -30.03
C GLU A 65 -4.01 -26.09 -29.75
N TYR A 66 -2.77 -26.35 -30.17
CA TYR A 66 -1.64 -25.47 -29.87
C TYR A 66 -1.82 -24.08 -30.51
N ALA A 67 -2.27 -24.03 -31.76
CA ALA A 67 -2.50 -22.77 -32.49
C ALA A 67 -3.59 -21.94 -31.76
N ILE A 68 -4.69 -22.58 -31.34
CA ILE A 68 -5.77 -21.93 -30.59
C ILE A 68 -5.25 -21.40 -29.26
N TYR A 69 -4.47 -22.21 -28.57
CA TYR A 69 -3.88 -21.89 -27.26
C TYR A 69 -3.02 -20.61 -27.33
N VAL A 70 -2.10 -20.55 -28.30
CA VAL A 70 -1.23 -19.37 -28.47
C VAL A 70 -2.03 -18.15 -28.92
N GLN A 71 -3.03 -18.34 -29.80
CA GLN A 71 -3.92 -17.25 -30.20
C GLN A 71 -4.66 -16.67 -28.98
N ALA A 72 -5.13 -17.52 -28.08
CA ALA A 72 -5.79 -17.11 -26.84
C ALA A 72 -4.84 -16.32 -25.93
N LEU A 73 -3.57 -16.76 -25.82
CA LEU A 73 -2.55 -16.04 -25.06
C LEU A 73 -2.33 -14.62 -25.63
N ILE A 74 -2.22 -14.51 -26.93
CA ILE A 74 -2.01 -13.22 -27.62
C ILE A 74 -3.21 -12.29 -27.39
N LEU A 75 -4.44 -12.81 -27.52
CA LEU A 75 -5.66 -12.04 -27.29
C LEU A 75 -5.72 -11.52 -25.85
N ARG A 76 -5.31 -12.35 -24.89
CA ARG A 76 -5.28 -11.94 -23.47
C ARG A 76 -4.28 -10.79 -23.28
N LEU A 77 -3.11 -10.86 -23.90
CA LEU A 77 -2.10 -9.78 -23.85
C LEU A 77 -2.62 -8.49 -24.48
N GLU A 78 -3.51 -8.59 -25.47
CA GLU A 78 -4.13 -7.43 -26.13
C GLU A 78 -5.31 -6.87 -25.34
N GLY A 79 -5.69 -7.50 -24.23
CA GLY A 79 -6.80 -7.08 -23.38
C GLY A 79 -8.15 -7.66 -23.76
N LYS A 80 -8.21 -8.52 -24.78
CA LYS A 80 -9.44 -9.17 -25.24
C LYS A 80 -9.68 -10.45 -24.46
N ILE A 81 -9.98 -10.31 -23.16
CA ILE A 81 -9.99 -11.43 -22.21
C ILE A 81 -11.17 -12.37 -22.46
N GLN A 82 -12.34 -11.83 -22.82
CA GLN A 82 -13.53 -12.66 -23.10
C GLN A 82 -13.29 -13.56 -24.34
N GLU A 83 -12.72 -13.00 -25.40
CA GLU A 83 -12.37 -13.77 -26.61
C GLU A 83 -11.32 -14.84 -26.29
N SER A 84 -10.32 -14.47 -25.48
CA SER A 84 -9.30 -15.40 -25.00
C SER A 84 -9.91 -16.56 -24.22
N LEU A 85 -10.86 -16.26 -23.33
CA LEU A 85 -11.57 -17.28 -22.54
C LEU A 85 -12.28 -18.30 -23.44
N GLU A 86 -12.99 -17.82 -24.46
CA GLU A 86 -13.70 -18.69 -25.40
C GLU A 86 -12.74 -19.64 -26.15
N LEU A 87 -11.58 -19.13 -26.55
CA LEU A 87 -10.57 -19.93 -27.22
C LEU A 87 -9.94 -20.97 -26.28
N PHE A 88 -9.64 -20.60 -25.02
CA PHE A 88 -9.14 -21.55 -24.04
C PHE A 88 -10.18 -22.64 -23.71
N GLN A 89 -11.46 -22.28 -23.70
CA GLN A 89 -12.54 -23.26 -23.54
C GLN A 89 -12.57 -24.23 -24.73
N SER A 90 -12.33 -23.73 -25.95
CA SER A 90 -12.20 -24.58 -27.15
C SER A 90 -11.02 -25.55 -27.01
N CYS A 91 -9.88 -25.08 -26.48
CA CYS A 91 -8.72 -25.94 -26.21
C CYS A 91 -9.07 -27.04 -25.20
N ALA A 92 -9.83 -26.71 -24.16
CA ALA A 92 -10.25 -27.65 -23.12
C ALA A 92 -11.20 -28.72 -23.71
N ILE A 93 -12.04 -28.34 -24.67
CA ILE A 93 -12.93 -29.28 -25.37
C ILE A 93 -12.10 -30.24 -26.25
N LEU A 94 -11.12 -29.70 -26.99
CA LEU A 94 -10.22 -30.50 -27.84
C LEU A 94 -9.34 -31.46 -27.04
N ASN A 95 -8.91 -31.05 -25.84
CA ASN A 95 -8.06 -31.88 -24.99
C ASN A 95 -8.50 -31.73 -23.53
N PRO A 96 -9.49 -32.54 -23.09
CA PRO A 96 -10.01 -32.45 -21.72
C PRO A 96 -9.00 -32.89 -20.64
N ASN A 97 -7.94 -33.59 -21.01
CA ASN A 97 -6.94 -34.10 -20.06
C ASN A 97 -5.77 -33.15 -19.83
N SER A 98 -5.77 -31.98 -20.48
CA SER A 98 -4.72 -30.99 -20.31
C SER A 98 -5.02 -30.08 -19.11
N SER A 99 -4.22 -30.16 -18.07
CA SER A 99 -4.31 -29.26 -16.92
C SER A 99 -4.00 -27.81 -17.31
N ASP A 100 -3.11 -27.61 -18.32
CA ASP A 100 -2.73 -26.29 -18.80
C ASP A 100 -3.93 -25.55 -19.40
N ASN A 101 -4.78 -26.25 -20.16
CA ASN A 101 -5.97 -25.63 -20.76
C ASN A 101 -6.94 -25.15 -19.67
N LEU A 102 -7.19 -25.99 -18.67
CA LEU A 102 -8.07 -25.64 -17.55
C LEU A 102 -7.47 -24.52 -16.70
N LYS A 103 -6.15 -24.54 -16.50
CA LYS A 103 -5.42 -23.49 -15.79
C LYS A 103 -5.62 -22.14 -16.50
N GLN A 104 -5.51 -22.12 -17.82
CA GLN A 104 -5.69 -20.88 -18.60
C GLN A 104 -7.13 -20.38 -18.59
N VAL A 105 -8.12 -21.30 -18.61
CA VAL A 105 -9.53 -20.92 -18.47
C VAL A 105 -9.73 -20.26 -17.08
N GLY A 106 -9.17 -20.85 -16.04
CA GLY A 106 -9.22 -20.28 -14.68
C GLY A 106 -8.58 -18.89 -14.63
N ARG A 107 -7.42 -18.72 -15.29
CA ARG A 107 -6.73 -17.43 -15.33
C ARG A 107 -7.56 -16.35 -16.04
N SER A 108 -8.18 -16.68 -17.16
CA SER A 108 -9.04 -15.74 -17.89
C SER A 108 -10.27 -15.37 -17.06
N LEU A 109 -10.90 -16.34 -16.40
CA LEU A 109 -12.04 -16.10 -15.51
C LEU A 109 -11.63 -15.18 -14.34
N PHE A 110 -10.45 -15.41 -13.77
CA PHE A 110 -9.89 -14.57 -12.71
C PHE A 110 -9.76 -13.11 -13.18
N LEU A 111 -9.18 -12.92 -14.38
CA LEU A 111 -8.99 -11.58 -14.95
C LEU A 111 -10.32 -10.88 -15.26
N LEU A 112 -11.38 -11.64 -15.52
CA LEU A 112 -12.74 -11.10 -15.70
C LEU A 112 -13.46 -10.81 -14.35
N GLY A 113 -12.82 -11.12 -13.23
CA GLY A 113 -13.39 -10.92 -11.90
C GLY A 113 -14.31 -12.06 -11.44
N LYS A 114 -14.41 -13.14 -12.22
CA LYS A 114 -15.26 -14.30 -11.89
C LYS A 114 -14.47 -15.30 -11.04
N HIS A 115 -14.15 -14.91 -9.80
CA HIS A 115 -13.24 -15.67 -8.93
C HIS A 115 -13.78 -17.04 -8.55
N LYS A 116 -15.09 -17.16 -8.30
CA LYS A 116 -15.71 -18.44 -7.92
C LYS A 116 -15.64 -19.45 -9.05
N ALA A 117 -15.94 -19.02 -10.28
CA ALA A 117 -15.82 -19.87 -11.47
C ALA A 117 -14.36 -20.28 -11.71
N ALA A 118 -13.43 -19.34 -11.52
CA ALA A 118 -11.99 -19.61 -11.65
C ALA A 118 -11.54 -20.70 -10.67
N ILE A 119 -12.03 -20.67 -9.43
CA ILE A 119 -11.73 -21.67 -8.39
C ILE A 119 -12.15 -23.08 -8.88
N GLU A 120 -13.33 -23.21 -9.46
CA GLU A 120 -13.82 -24.50 -9.98
C GLU A 120 -12.86 -25.07 -11.03
N PHE A 121 -12.46 -24.25 -11.98
CA PHE A 121 -11.53 -24.67 -13.06
C PHE A 121 -10.16 -24.99 -12.52
N TYR A 122 -9.63 -24.22 -11.56
CA TYR A 122 -8.35 -24.50 -10.93
C TYR A 122 -8.39 -25.81 -10.13
N HIS A 123 -9.50 -26.13 -9.45
CA HIS A 123 -9.64 -27.41 -8.76
C HIS A 123 -9.62 -28.58 -9.76
N GLU A 124 -10.30 -28.45 -10.88
CA GLU A 124 -10.28 -29.48 -11.93
C GLU A 124 -8.87 -29.64 -12.51
N ALA A 125 -8.16 -28.51 -12.73
CA ALA A 125 -6.77 -28.53 -13.20
C ALA A 125 -5.86 -29.22 -12.20
N ALA A 126 -6.05 -28.95 -10.90
CA ALA A 126 -5.26 -29.55 -9.81
C ALA A 126 -5.45 -31.09 -9.75
N LYS A 127 -6.65 -31.58 -10.04
CA LYS A 127 -6.91 -33.03 -10.11
C LYS A 127 -6.10 -33.69 -11.24
N LEU A 128 -5.89 -32.99 -12.35
CA LEU A 128 -5.13 -33.50 -13.48
C LEU A 128 -3.61 -33.41 -13.26
N ASN A 129 -3.15 -32.40 -12.52
CA ASN A 129 -1.73 -32.21 -12.21
C ASN A 129 -1.56 -31.62 -10.82
N GLU A 130 -1.34 -32.50 -9.84
CA GLU A 130 -1.18 -32.13 -8.43
C GLU A 130 0.17 -31.48 -8.13
N LYS A 131 1.14 -31.61 -9.03
CA LYS A 131 2.52 -31.10 -8.82
C LYS A 131 2.72 -29.69 -9.38
N ASP A 132 1.73 -29.13 -10.04
CA ASP A 132 1.82 -27.77 -10.60
C ASP A 132 1.55 -26.75 -9.49
N TRP A 133 2.62 -26.13 -9.00
CA TRP A 133 2.53 -25.15 -7.91
C TRP A 133 1.73 -23.91 -8.32
N GLU A 134 1.75 -23.53 -9.60
CA GLU A 134 1.04 -22.36 -10.10
C GLU A 134 -0.47 -22.50 -9.94
N ILE A 135 -1.02 -23.70 -10.17
CA ILE A 135 -2.46 -23.96 -9.99
C ILE A 135 -2.85 -23.71 -8.53
N ILE A 136 -2.07 -24.27 -7.60
CA ILE A 136 -2.32 -24.15 -6.17
C ILE A 136 -2.13 -22.69 -5.71
N HIS A 137 -1.09 -22.02 -6.21
CA HIS A 137 -0.85 -20.59 -5.95
C HIS A 137 -2.07 -19.76 -6.42
N ASN A 138 -2.54 -20.00 -7.64
CA ASN A 138 -3.68 -19.26 -8.21
C ASN A 138 -4.98 -19.54 -7.43
N LEU A 139 -5.17 -20.76 -6.92
CA LEU A 139 -6.27 -21.07 -6.01
C LEU A 139 -6.20 -20.19 -4.76
N GLY A 140 -5.01 -20.08 -4.16
CA GLY A 140 -4.79 -19.22 -3.00
C GLY A 140 -5.12 -17.76 -3.29
N VAL A 141 -4.71 -17.27 -4.47
CA VAL A 141 -4.99 -15.89 -4.91
C VAL A 141 -6.51 -15.67 -5.07
N CYS A 142 -7.22 -16.63 -5.67
CA CYS A 142 -8.67 -16.55 -5.84
C CYS A 142 -9.39 -16.48 -4.47
N TYR A 143 -8.97 -17.32 -3.53
CA TYR A 143 -9.54 -17.31 -2.17
C TYR A 143 -9.23 -16.02 -1.43
N TYR A 144 -8.05 -15.43 -1.66
CA TYR A 144 -7.71 -14.10 -1.13
C TYR A 144 -8.72 -13.04 -1.62
N PHE A 145 -9.05 -13.05 -2.91
CA PHE A 145 -9.97 -12.06 -3.49
C PHE A 145 -11.42 -12.23 -3.01
N ILE A 146 -11.83 -13.47 -2.70
CA ILE A 146 -13.16 -13.69 -2.09
C ILE A 146 -13.12 -13.55 -0.55
N LYS A 147 -11.97 -13.16 0.01
CA LYS A 147 -11.74 -12.87 1.43
C LYS A 147 -11.81 -14.08 2.35
N ASP A 148 -11.63 -15.28 1.81
CA ASP A 148 -11.48 -16.50 2.62
C ASP A 148 -9.99 -16.72 2.90
N PHE A 149 -9.47 -15.99 3.87
CA PHE A 149 -8.03 -15.92 4.14
C PHE A 149 -7.47 -17.24 4.69
N LYS A 150 -8.26 -18.00 5.41
CA LYS A 150 -7.82 -19.28 5.98
C LYS A 150 -7.52 -20.30 4.89
N ILE A 151 -8.42 -20.47 3.93
CA ILE A 151 -8.24 -21.39 2.80
C ILE A 151 -7.11 -20.87 1.88
N ALA A 152 -7.04 -19.55 1.68
CA ALA A 152 -5.97 -18.94 0.90
C ALA A 152 -4.60 -19.27 1.51
N GLU A 153 -4.47 -19.14 2.84
CA GLU A 153 -3.23 -19.49 3.58
C GLU A 153 -2.85 -20.96 3.36
N GLU A 154 -3.82 -21.87 3.48
CA GLU A 154 -3.60 -23.32 3.29
C GLU A 154 -3.05 -23.62 1.90
N HIS A 155 -3.69 -23.06 0.85
CA HIS A 155 -3.25 -23.28 -0.54
C HIS A 155 -1.88 -22.67 -0.82
N LEU A 156 -1.62 -21.45 -0.32
CA LEU A 156 -0.32 -20.79 -0.56
C LEU A 156 0.80 -21.53 0.16
N ASN A 157 0.58 -22.05 1.37
CA ASN A 157 1.54 -22.88 2.07
C ASN A 157 1.83 -24.18 1.32
N THR A 158 0.78 -24.80 0.76
CA THR A 158 0.92 -26.00 -0.08
C THR A 158 1.76 -25.69 -1.33
N ALA A 159 1.50 -24.56 -1.97
CA ALA A 159 2.29 -24.13 -3.14
C ALA A 159 3.78 -23.96 -2.79
N LEU A 160 4.08 -23.38 -1.63
CA LEU A 160 5.47 -23.20 -1.16
C LEU A 160 6.14 -24.55 -0.87
N GLN A 161 5.40 -25.56 -0.41
CA GLN A 161 5.92 -26.91 -0.20
C GLN A 161 6.30 -27.59 -1.51
N ILE A 162 5.52 -27.33 -2.58
CA ILE A 162 5.79 -27.90 -3.91
C ILE A 162 6.97 -27.17 -4.56
N HIS A 163 6.94 -25.84 -4.58
CA HIS A 163 7.95 -25.01 -5.22
C HIS A 163 7.96 -23.62 -4.59
N LYS A 164 9.10 -23.21 -4.06
CA LYS A 164 9.25 -21.87 -3.48
C LYS A 164 9.34 -20.83 -4.61
N HIS A 165 8.54 -19.78 -4.49
CA HIS A 165 8.52 -18.69 -5.47
C HIS A 165 8.27 -17.37 -4.76
N ASP A 166 8.91 -16.31 -5.24
CA ASP A 166 8.85 -14.97 -4.63
C ASP A 166 7.40 -14.45 -4.52
N LYS A 167 6.63 -14.64 -5.58
CA LYS A 167 5.23 -14.17 -5.64
C LYS A 167 4.35 -14.87 -4.60
N THR A 168 4.63 -16.13 -4.31
CA THR A 168 3.88 -16.89 -3.30
C THR A 168 4.15 -16.35 -1.89
N PHE A 169 5.40 -16.00 -1.58
CA PHE A 169 5.75 -15.34 -0.32
C PHE A 169 5.05 -13.99 -0.20
N LEU A 170 5.06 -13.19 -1.27
CA LEU A 170 4.39 -11.88 -1.28
C LEU A 170 2.88 -12.02 -1.04
N MET A 171 2.25 -12.96 -1.72
CA MET A 171 0.81 -13.18 -1.59
C MET A 171 0.44 -13.69 -0.20
N LEU A 172 1.21 -14.64 0.35
CA LEU A 172 0.99 -15.19 1.69
C LEU A 172 1.11 -14.10 2.75
N GLY A 173 2.11 -13.21 2.61
CA GLY A 173 2.26 -12.04 3.49
C GLY A 173 1.06 -11.11 3.42
N LYS A 174 0.54 -10.83 2.22
CA LYS A 174 -0.67 -10.02 2.02
C LYS A 174 -1.88 -10.65 2.72
N VAL A 175 -2.04 -11.97 2.60
CA VAL A 175 -3.13 -12.72 3.26
C VAL A 175 -3.07 -12.49 4.78
N HIS A 176 -1.88 -12.64 5.37
CA HIS A 176 -1.70 -12.43 6.82
C HIS A 176 -1.97 -10.99 7.24
N LEU A 177 -1.57 -10.00 6.42
CA LEU A 177 -1.81 -8.59 6.72
C LEU A 177 -3.30 -8.25 6.73
N LEU A 178 -4.06 -8.76 5.76
CA LEU A 178 -5.51 -8.52 5.70
C LEU A 178 -6.26 -9.30 6.79
N ALA A 179 -5.72 -10.43 7.22
CA ALA A 179 -6.26 -11.17 8.37
C ALA A 179 -5.92 -10.51 9.71
N GLY A 180 -5.10 -9.45 9.71
CA GLY A 180 -4.70 -8.73 10.91
C GLY A 180 -3.52 -9.36 11.66
N GLU A 181 -2.82 -10.30 11.04
CA GLU A 181 -1.73 -11.06 11.65
C GLU A 181 -0.38 -10.52 11.16
N SER A 182 -0.01 -9.31 11.59
CA SER A 182 1.21 -8.61 11.16
C SER A 182 2.48 -9.39 11.49
N ASP A 183 2.53 -10.07 12.64
CA ASP A 183 3.71 -10.83 13.06
C ASP A 183 3.97 -12.02 12.13
N LYS A 184 2.91 -12.71 11.71
CA LYS A 184 3.02 -13.82 10.74
C LYS A 184 3.45 -13.30 9.37
N ALA A 185 2.95 -12.14 8.96
CA ALA A 185 3.34 -11.50 7.70
C ALA A 185 4.83 -11.17 7.69
N ILE A 186 5.36 -10.62 8.79
CA ILE A 186 6.80 -10.32 8.95
C ILE A 186 7.61 -11.60 8.78
N GLU A 187 7.19 -12.68 9.44
CA GLU A 187 7.89 -13.97 9.38
C GLU A 187 7.92 -14.54 7.96
N VAL A 188 6.78 -14.47 7.25
CA VAL A 188 6.66 -14.90 5.86
C VAL A 188 7.59 -14.08 4.94
N TYR A 189 7.56 -12.76 5.08
CA TYR A 189 8.42 -11.88 4.26
C TYR A 189 9.90 -12.09 4.56
N LYS A 190 10.28 -12.35 5.82
CA LYS A 190 11.66 -12.68 6.20
C LYS A 190 12.11 -13.97 5.50
N ARG A 191 11.27 -15.00 5.52
CA ARG A 191 11.53 -16.27 4.81
C ARG A 191 11.68 -16.02 3.31
N GLY A 192 10.85 -15.14 2.74
CA GLY A 192 10.96 -14.74 1.33
C GLY A 192 12.27 -14.05 1.02
N VAL A 193 12.72 -13.14 1.87
CA VAL A 193 14.02 -12.45 1.72
C VAL A 193 15.18 -13.45 1.86
N GLU A 194 15.09 -14.40 2.76
CA GLU A 194 16.11 -15.46 2.90
C GLU A 194 16.19 -16.31 1.63
N PHE A 195 15.05 -16.63 1.04
CA PHE A 195 14.98 -17.39 -0.21
C PHE A 195 15.50 -16.58 -1.40
N SER A 196 15.14 -15.31 -1.49
CA SER A 196 15.50 -14.42 -2.60
C SER A 196 16.04 -13.09 -2.05
N PRO A 197 17.32 -13.02 -1.64
CA PRO A 197 17.89 -11.83 -0.99
C PRO A 197 17.98 -10.61 -1.88
N GLU A 198 17.93 -10.78 -3.20
CA GLU A 198 18.04 -9.67 -4.17
C GLU A 198 16.67 -9.18 -4.66
N ASN A 199 15.58 -9.75 -4.18
CA ASN A 199 14.24 -9.37 -4.59
C ASN A 199 13.87 -8.03 -3.96
N THR A 200 13.85 -6.97 -4.76
CA THR A 200 13.60 -5.61 -4.29
C THR A 200 12.18 -5.42 -3.79
N GLU A 201 11.21 -6.14 -4.37
CA GLU A 201 9.81 -6.06 -3.95
C GLU A 201 9.61 -6.62 -2.53
N LEU A 202 10.22 -7.77 -2.23
CA LEU A 202 10.18 -8.37 -0.89
C LEU A 202 10.87 -7.47 0.14
N LEU A 203 12.05 -6.94 -0.20
CA LEU A 203 12.81 -6.04 0.67
C LEU A 203 12.02 -4.76 0.95
N THR A 204 11.43 -4.16 -0.08
CA THR A 204 10.64 -2.93 0.03
C THR A 204 9.38 -3.18 0.87
N THR A 205 8.67 -4.28 0.62
CA THR A 205 7.43 -4.64 1.35
C THR A 205 7.73 -4.84 2.83
N LEU A 206 8.79 -5.58 3.15
CA LEU A 206 9.21 -5.82 4.54
C LEU A 206 9.64 -4.51 5.22
N GLY A 207 10.41 -3.68 4.50
CA GLY A 207 10.84 -2.37 5.01
C GLY A 207 9.66 -1.44 5.30
N LEU A 208 8.68 -1.39 4.40
CA LEU A 208 7.46 -0.60 4.59
C LEU A 208 6.65 -1.09 5.79
N LEU A 209 6.55 -2.40 5.96
CA LEU A 209 5.84 -2.99 7.09
C LEU A 209 6.52 -2.64 8.43
N PHE A 210 7.85 -2.71 8.49
CA PHE A 210 8.60 -2.27 9.67
C PHE A 210 8.40 -0.77 9.94
N LEU A 211 8.34 0.04 8.88
CA LEU A 211 8.09 1.48 9.01
C LEU A 211 6.70 1.76 9.60
N GLN A 212 5.68 1.03 9.14
CA GLN A 212 4.31 1.15 9.66
C GLN A 212 4.23 0.76 11.14
N LEU A 213 5.06 -0.20 11.56
CA LEU A 213 5.09 -0.67 12.96
C LEU A 213 6.01 0.19 13.85
N GLY A 214 6.63 1.23 13.30
CA GLY A 214 7.51 2.13 14.04
C GLY A 214 8.92 1.58 14.29
N LYS A 215 9.29 0.48 13.64
CA LYS A 215 10.62 -0.12 13.76
C LYS A 215 11.57 0.50 12.73
N TYR A 216 11.94 1.75 12.96
CA TYR A 216 12.63 2.59 11.98
C TYR A 216 14.00 2.05 11.55
N GLN A 217 14.77 1.48 12.48
CA GLN A 217 16.10 0.96 12.19
C GLN A 217 16.04 -0.21 11.20
N LYS A 218 15.14 -1.17 11.46
CA LYS A 218 14.93 -2.33 10.57
C LYS A 218 14.37 -1.89 9.21
N ALA A 219 13.46 -0.92 9.22
CA ALA A 219 12.91 -0.34 7.98
C ALA A 219 14.02 0.27 7.14
N PHE A 220 14.88 1.07 7.76
CA PHE A 220 16.02 1.72 7.08
C PHE A 220 16.96 0.69 6.45
N GLU A 221 17.27 -0.38 7.18
CA GLU A 221 18.15 -1.47 6.72
C GLU A 221 17.57 -2.13 5.45
N HIS A 222 16.30 -2.56 5.51
CA HIS A 222 15.67 -3.28 4.41
C HIS A 222 15.44 -2.37 3.19
N LEU A 223 15.01 -1.12 3.42
CA LEU A 223 14.82 -0.15 2.33
C LEU A 223 16.16 0.25 1.70
N GLY A 224 17.20 0.36 2.51
CA GLY A 224 18.56 0.60 2.02
C GLY A 224 19.06 -0.52 1.13
N ASN A 225 18.83 -1.76 1.55
CA ASN A 225 19.19 -2.94 0.74
C ASN A 225 18.39 -2.96 -0.58
N ALA A 226 17.11 -2.63 -0.53
CA ALA A 226 16.28 -2.55 -1.75
C ALA A 226 16.84 -1.51 -2.72
N LEU A 227 17.25 -0.33 -2.22
CA LEU A 227 17.82 0.74 -3.05
C LEU A 227 19.20 0.39 -3.59
N THR A 228 19.96 -0.49 -2.90
CA THR A 228 21.22 -0.99 -3.41
C THR A 228 21.03 -1.82 -4.67
N PHE A 229 20.01 -2.68 -4.70
CA PHE A 229 19.71 -3.52 -5.87
C PHE A 229 18.94 -2.77 -6.96
N ASP A 230 18.07 -1.84 -6.58
CA ASP A 230 17.28 -1.02 -7.51
C ASP A 230 17.25 0.42 -7.03
N PRO A 231 18.24 1.25 -7.43
CA PRO A 231 18.30 2.64 -6.99
C PRO A 231 17.13 3.52 -7.41
N ASN A 232 16.36 3.10 -8.41
CA ASN A 232 15.23 3.84 -8.94
C ASN A 232 13.88 3.28 -8.46
N ASN A 233 13.87 2.41 -7.45
CA ASN A 233 12.64 1.85 -6.90
C ASN A 233 11.81 2.96 -6.24
N TYR A 234 10.69 3.30 -6.87
CA TYR A 234 9.84 4.40 -6.46
C TYR A 234 9.35 4.27 -5.02
N LYS A 235 8.83 3.08 -4.65
CA LYS A 235 8.26 2.84 -3.31
C LYS A 235 9.34 2.95 -2.23
N ALA A 236 10.51 2.38 -2.48
CA ALA A 236 11.63 2.43 -1.53
C ALA A 236 12.17 3.85 -1.38
N ILE A 237 12.28 4.61 -2.48
CA ILE A 237 12.72 6.02 -2.45
C ILE A 237 11.73 6.87 -1.66
N LEU A 238 10.42 6.70 -1.91
CA LEU A 238 9.38 7.46 -1.22
C LEU A 238 9.40 7.18 0.30
N ALA A 239 9.56 5.92 0.68
CA ALA A 239 9.63 5.51 2.08
C ALA A 239 10.90 6.05 2.76
N ALA A 240 12.05 5.92 2.11
CA ALA A 240 13.32 6.43 2.64
C ALA A 240 13.26 7.96 2.78
N GLY A 241 12.70 8.65 1.78
CA GLY A 241 12.52 10.10 1.81
C GLY A 241 11.62 10.53 2.96
N SER A 242 10.52 9.81 3.20
CA SER A 242 9.60 10.11 4.30
C SER A 242 10.29 9.92 5.67
N MET A 243 11.16 8.93 5.80
CA MET A 243 11.94 8.71 7.04
C MET A 243 12.91 9.88 7.28
N MET A 244 13.62 10.31 6.26
CA MET A 244 14.53 11.47 6.35
C MET A 244 13.76 12.73 6.70
N GLN A 245 12.60 12.91 6.09
CA GLN A 245 11.70 14.04 6.35
C GLN A 245 11.23 14.05 7.80
N THR A 246 10.91 12.88 8.35
CA THR A 246 10.51 12.70 9.75
C THR A 246 11.61 13.15 10.72
N HIS A 247 12.87 12.94 10.33
CA HIS A 247 14.03 13.38 11.14
C HIS A 247 14.42 14.84 10.88
N GLY A 248 13.72 15.54 9.99
CA GLY A 248 13.99 16.94 9.68
C GLY A 248 15.03 17.17 8.59
N ASP A 249 15.51 16.11 7.96
CA ASP A 249 16.51 16.18 6.88
C ASP A 249 15.81 16.46 5.54
N PHE A 250 15.19 17.63 5.44
CA PHE A 250 14.34 18.00 4.30
C PHE A 250 15.10 18.05 2.97
N ASP A 251 16.35 18.49 2.97
CA ASP A 251 17.14 18.59 1.74
C ASP A 251 17.50 17.21 1.19
N VAL A 252 17.86 16.28 2.07
CA VAL A 252 18.15 14.89 1.68
C VAL A 252 16.89 14.21 1.16
N ALA A 253 15.75 14.41 1.86
CA ALA A 253 14.46 13.90 1.41
C ALA A 253 14.10 14.44 0.03
N MET A 254 14.28 15.74 -0.20
CA MET A 254 14.00 16.39 -1.49
C MET A 254 14.84 15.80 -2.62
N ASN A 255 16.12 15.51 -2.37
CA ASN A 255 16.98 14.89 -3.38
C ASN A 255 16.47 13.50 -3.75
N LYS A 256 16.03 12.72 -2.77
CA LYS A 256 15.39 11.41 -3.00
C LYS A 256 14.12 11.56 -3.83
N TYR A 257 13.25 12.51 -3.46
CA TYR A 257 11.99 12.74 -4.16
C TYR A 257 12.18 13.21 -5.61
N ARG A 258 13.27 13.94 -5.92
CA ARG A 258 13.62 14.32 -7.29
C ARG A 258 13.85 13.08 -8.16
N VAL A 259 14.57 12.09 -7.63
CA VAL A 259 14.81 10.82 -8.34
C VAL A 259 13.47 10.10 -8.58
N ALA A 260 12.61 10.05 -7.55
CA ALA A 260 11.28 9.42 -7.67
C ALA A 260 10.40 10.16 -8.68
N ALA A 261 10.48 11.50 -8.75
CA ALA A 261 9.70 12.32 -9.68
C ALA A 261 10.08 12.05 -11.14
N CYS A 262 11.34 11.71 -11.40
CA CYS A 262 11.78 11.33 -12.75
C CYS A 262 11.15 10.01 -13.19
N ALA A 263 10.97 9.08 -12.25
CA ALA A 263 10.38 7.76 -12.54
C ALA A 263 8.85 7.81 -12.61
N VAL A 264 8.19 8.47 -11.63
CA VAL A 264 6.72 8.53 -11.54
C VAL A 264 6.31 9.99 -11.25
N PRO A 265 6.23 10.85 -12.28
CA PRO A 265 5.89 12.27 -12.08
C PRO A 265 4.43 12.53 -11.71
N GLU A 266 3.54 11.56 -11.89
CA GLU A 266 2.11 11.70 -11.63
C GLU A 266 1.67 10.99 -10.35
N SER A 267 2.54 10.95 -9.35
CA SER A 267 2.28 10.30 -8.06
C SER A 267 1.73 11.32 -7.03
N PRO A 268 0.46 11.17 -6.58
CA PRO A 268 -0.07 12.03 -5.52
C PRO A 268 0.72 11.97 -4.21
N PRO A 269 1.10 10.77 -3.68
CA PRO A 269 1.90 10.72 -2.45
C PRO A 269 3.23 11.46 -2.56
N LEU A 270 3.87 11.40 -3.72
CA LEU A 270 5.14 12.09 -3.97
C LEU A 270 4.98 13.61 -3.84
N TRP A 271 3.99 14.19 -4.55
CA TRP A 271 3.75 15.63 -4.51
C TRP A 271 3.28 16.09 -3.13
N ASN A 272 2.50 15.26 -2.43
CA ASN A 272 2.10 15.52 -1.05
C ASN A 272 3.34 15.63 -0.14
N ASN A 273 4.27 14.67 -0.24
CA ASN A 273 5.46 14.63 0.61
C ASN A 273 6.43 15.77 0.25
N ILE A 274 6.58 16.10 -1.03
CA ILE A 274 7.37 17.26 -1.48
C ILE A 274 6.77 18.55 -0.88
N GLY A 275 5.44 18.70 -0.95
CA GLY A 275 4.75 19.84 -0.36
C GLY A 275 5.00 19.96 1.13
N MET A 276 4.98 18.85 1.84
CA MET A 276 5.23 18.83 3.29
C MET A 276 6.72 19.07 3.62
N CYS A 277 7.65 18.74 2.71
CA CYS A 277 9.06 19.17 2.85
C CYS A 277 9.17 20.69 2.79
N PHE A 278 8.50 21.32 1.83
CA PHE A 278 8.47 22.78 1.73
C PHE A 278 7.82 23.40 2.96
N PHE A 279 6.74 22.77 3.48
CA PHE A 279 6.09 23.22 4.71
C PHE A 279 7.08 23.19 5.90
N GLY A 280 7.84 22.11 6.06
CA GLY A 280 8.86 21.98 7.10
C GLY A 280 9.96 23.00 6.98
N LYS A 281 10.29 23.42 5.75
CA LYS A 281 11.26 24.49 5.47
C LYS A 281 10.65 25.89 5.54
N LYS A 282 9.35 25.99 5.93
CA LYS A 282 8.58 27.24 6.04
C LYS A 282 8.39 27.95 4.70
N LYS A 283 8.49 27.23 3.58
CA LYS A 283 8.23 27.75 2.24
C LYS A 283 6.78 27.42 1.86
N TYR A 284 5.84 28.16 2.42
CA TYR A 284 4.42 27.82 2.40
C TYR A 284 3.80 27.92 1.00
N VAL A 285 4.19 28.93 0.21
CA VAL A 285 3.68 29.13 -1.16
C VAL A 285 4.07 27.92 -2.05
N ALA A 286 5.33 27.49 -1.97
CA ALA A 286 5.81 26.29 -2.69
C ALA A 286 5.09 25.04 -2.21
N ALA A 287 4.84 24.92 -0.90
CA ALA A 287 4.10 23.81 -0.31
C ALA A 287 2.67 23.74 -0.90
N ILE A 288 1.97 24.86 -0.98
CA ILE A 288 0.62 24.95 -1.54
C ILE A 288 0.62 24.51 -3.01
N SER A 289 1.60 24.96 -3.81
CA SER A 289 1.71 24.59 -5.23
C SER A 289 1.82 23.07 -5.40
N CYS A 290 2.68 22.43 -4.62
CA CYS A 290 2.89 20.98 -4.67
C CYS A 290 1.66 20.22 -4.17
N LEU A 291 1.05 20.68 -3.08
CA LEU A 291 -0.15 20.05 -2.52
C LEU A 291 -1.36 20.19 -3.45
N LYS A 292 -1.48 21.31 -4.16
CA LYS A 292 -2.54 21.50 -5.18
C LYS A 292 -2.35 20.53 -6.35
N ARG A 293 -1.08 20.26 -6.75
CA ARG A 293 -0.80 19.26 -7.76
C ARG A 293 -1.19 17.86 -7.25
N ALA A 294 -0.86 17.53 -6.00
CA ALA A 294 -1.27 16.26 -5.39
C ALA A 294 -2.80 16.14 -5.35
N HIS A 295 -3.49 17.21 -5.01
CA HIS A 295 -4.96 17.26 -4.97
C HIS A 295 -5.56 17.09 -6.37
N TYR A 296 -4.98 17.73 -7.38
CA TYR A 296 -5.41 17.57 -8.78
C TYR A 296 -5.31 16.12 -9.23
N LEU A 297 -4.21 15.44 -8.87
CA LEU A 297 -3.96 14.04 -9.24
C LEU A 297 -4.84 13.06 -8.45
N SER A 298 -5.19 13.41 -7.21
CA SER A 298 -6.04 12.58 -6.36
C SER A 298 -7.02 13.47 -5.58
N PRO A 299 -8.15 13.86 -6.20
CA PRO A 299 -9.06 14.85 -5.59
C PRO A 299 -9.84 14.32 -4.38
N PHE A 300 -9.91 13.02 -4.16
CA PHE A 300 -10.66 12.41 -3.06
C PHE A 300 -9.77 11.92 -1.92
N ASP A 301 -8.51 12.38 -1.87
CA ASP A 301 -7.59 12.06 -0.78
C ASP A 301 -7.72 13.12 0.32
N TRP A 302 -8.34 12.72 1.44
CA TRP A 302 -8.57 13.62 2.57
C TRP A 302 -7.26 14.10 3.20
N LYS A 303 -6.18 13.32 3.12
CA LYS A 303 -4.87 13.68 3.69
C LYS A 303 -4.25 14.88 2.99
N VAL A 304 -4.36 14.94 1.68
CA VAL A 304 -3.88 16.09 0.88
C VAL A 304 -4.67 17.34 1.24
N LEU A 305 -6.00 17.21 1.36
CA LEU A 305 -6.88 18.31 1.77
C LEU A 305 -6.58 18.78 3.19
N TYR A 306 -6.30 17.84 4.10
CA TYR A 306 -5.86 18.15 5.46
C TYR A 306 -4.60 19.02 5.41
N ASN A 307 -3.59 18.58 4.64
CA ASN A 307 -2.30 19.29 4.52
C ASN A 307 -2.48 20.67 3.91
N LEU A 308 -3.33 20.81 2.88
CA LEU A 308 -3.66 22.12 2.30
C LEU A 308 -4.30 23.04 3.34
N GLY A 309 -5.26 22.51 4.10
CA GLY A 309 -5.89 23.25 5.19
C GLY A 309 -4.88 23.69 6.25
N LEU A 310 -3.97 22.79 6.63
CA LEU A 310 -2.93 23.08 7.63
C LEU A 310 -1.99 24.20 7.16
N VAL A 311 -1.54 24.15 5.90
CA VAL A 311 -0.64 25.19 5.34
C VAL A 311 -1.36 26.53 5.29
N HIS A 312 -2.61 26.57 4.80
CA HIS A 312 -3.38 27.81 4.75
C HIS A 312 -3.65 28.36 6.15
N LEU A 313 -3.93 27.48 7.12
CA LEU A 313 -4.14 27.89 8.51
C LEU A 313 -2.85 28.52 9.09
N THR A 314 -1.69 27.92 8.81
CA THR A 314 -0.38 28.43 9.24
C THR A 314 -0.10 29.81 8.63
N MET A 315 -0.57 30.05 7.39
CA MET A 315 -0.46 31.35 6.72
C MET A 315 -1.55 32.34 7.15
N GLN A 316 -2.42 31.95 8.09
CA GLN A 316 -3.53 32.77 8.58
C GLN A 316 -4.56 33.08 7.47
N GLN A 317 -4.64 32.22 6.45
CA GLN A 317 -5.63 32.30 5.38
C GLN A 317 -6.84 31.43 5.75
N TYR A 318 -7.63 31.92 6.71
CA TYR A 318 -8.64 31.12 7.41
C TYR A 318 -9.80 30.68 6.50
N ALA A 319 -10.20 31.51 5.53
CA ALA A 319 -11.25 31.15 4.57
C ALA A 319 -10.83 30.00 3.67
N SER A 320 -9.59 30.04 3.17
CA SER A 320 -9.02 28.94 2.36
C SER A 320 -8.87 27.68 3.21
N ALA A 321 -8.39 27.83 4.45
CA ALA A 321 -8.26 26.70 5.39
C ALA A 321 -9.63 26.05 5.62
N PHE A 322 -10.67 26.86 5.86
CA PHE A 322 -12.06 26.38 6.02
C PHE A 322 -12.49 25.53 4.81
N HIS A 323 -12.26 26.03 3.62
CA HIS A 323 -12.64 25.35 2.37
C HIS A 323 -12.03 23.95 2.28
N PHE A 324 -10.71 23.84 2.48
CA PHE A 324 -10.00 22.56 2.36
C PHE A 324 -10.31 21.61 3.51
N LEU A 325 -10.41 22.12 4.74
CA LEU A 325 -10.72 21.30 5.91
C LEU A 325 -12.15 20.77 5.87
N SER A 326 -13.12 21.58 5.43
CA SER A 326 -14.50 21.13 5.24
C SER A 326 -14.59 20.00 4.22
N ALA A 327 -13.87 20.14 3.10
CA ALA A 327 -13.79 19.10 2.08
C ALA A 327 -13.17 17.82 2.65
N ALA A 328 -12.11 17.95 3.46
CA ALA A 328 -11.46 16.79 4.10
C ALA A 328 -12.41 16.07 5.06
N ILE A 329 -13.20 16.81 5.84
CA ILE A 329 -14.19 16.26 6.78
C ILE A 329 -15.26 15.48 6.02
N ASN A 330 -15.72 16.00 4.88
CA ASN A 330 -16.71 15.31 4.04
C ASN A 330 -16.20 13.94 3.57
N LEU A 331 -14.90 13.82 3.32
CA LEU A 331 -14.28 12.56 2.89
C LEU A 331 -13.96 11.63 4.07
N ASN A 332 -13.58 12.20 5.21
CA ASN A 332 -13.26 11.41 6.40
C ASN A 332 -13.83 12.10 7.67
N PRO A 333 -15.11 11.89 7.96
CA PRO A 333 -15.76 12.57 9.09
C PRO A 333 -15.36 12.02 10.48
N ARG A 334 -14.57 10.95 10.54
CA ARG A 334 -14.17 10.32 11.81
C ARG A 334 -12.86 10.87 12.39
N MET A 335 -12.20 11.77 11.67
CA MET A 335 -10.89 12.29 12.08
C MET A 335 -11.07 13.53 12.96
N GLY A 336 -10.87 13.38 14.27
CA GLY A 336 -11.05 14.46 15.25
C GLY A 336 -10.15 15.66 15.00
N GLU A 337 -8.91 15.42 14.52
CA GLU A 337 -7.94 16.49 14.24
C GLU A 337 -8.45 17.47 13.17
N LEU A 338 -9.23 16.99 12.18
CA LEU A 338 -9.82 17.84 11.16
C LEU A 338 -10.80 18.85 11.78
N TYR A 339 -11.62 18.39 12.72
CA TYR A 339 -12.58 19.27 13.41
C TYR A 339 -11.86 20.30 14.29
N MET A 340 -10.74 19.92 14.90
CA MET A 340 -9.92 20.85 15.70
C MET A 340 -9.34 21.96 14.82
N LEU A 341 -8.74 21.61 13.69
CA LEU A 341 -8.18 22.59 12.75
C LEU A 341 -9.28 23.48 12.19
N LEU A 342 -10.45 22.91 11.87
CA LEU A 342 -11.61 23.66 11.38
C LEU A 342 -12.12 24.64 12.45
N ALA A 343 -12.15 24.21 13.71
CA ALA A 343 -12.55 25.07 14.84
C ALA A 343 -11.62 26.27 14.96
N VAL A 344 -10.30 26.08 14.80
CA VAL A 344 -9.32 27.17 14.81
C VAL A 344 -9.60 28.16 13.67
N ALA A 345 -9.88 27.64 12.45
CA ALA A 345 -10.21 28.50 11.30
C ALA A 345 -11.49 29.31 11.54
N LEU A 346 -12.54 28.66 12.05
CA LEU A 346 -13.84 29.29 12.33
C LEU A 346 -13.75 30.33 13.44
N THR A 347 -12.95 30.06 14.47
CA THR A 347 -12.73 31.00 15.57
C THR A 347 -12.12 32.30 15.03
N ASN A 348 -11.16 32.19 14.12
CA ASN A 348 -10.50 33.35 13.53
C ASN A 348 -11.35 34.04 12.46
N LEU A 349 -12.36 33.34 11.94
CA LEU A 349 -13.36 33.94 11.02
C LEU A 349 -14.54 34.56 11.79
N GLU A 350 -14.52 34.46 13.13
CA GLU A 350 -15.55 35.00 14.04
C GLU A 350 -16.93 34.33 13.86
N ASP A 351 -16.98 33.13 13.34
CA ASP A 351 -18.23 32.36 13.15
C ASP A 351 -18.49 31.48 14.39
N VAL A 352 -19.09 32.15 15.33
CA VAL A 352 -19.38 31.56 16.66
C VAL A 352 -20.29 30.33 16.57
N UNK A 353 -21.09 30.37 15.90
CA UNK A 353 -22.07 29.30 15.74
C UNK A 353 -21.52 28.02 15.11
N UNK A 354 -20.69 28.19 14.21
CA UNK A 354 -20.15 27.01 13.56
C UNK A 354 -19.01 26.44 14.38
N UNK A 355 -18.41 27.26 15.15
CA UNK A 355 -17.35 26.88 16.00
C UNK A 355 -17.89 26.05 17.17
N UNK A 356 -19.01 26.32 17.64
CA UNK A 356 -19.63 25.56 18.66
C UNK A 356 -20.09 24.21 18.20
N UNK A 357 -20.44 24.18 17.04
CA UNK A 357 -20.84 22.94 16.40
C UNK A 357 -19.67 22.08 16.04
N UNK A 358 -18.64 22.63 15.67
CA UNK A 358 -17.45 21.92 15.34
C UNK A 358 -16.76 21.40 16.58
N UNK A 359 -16.83 22.15 17.61
CA UNK A 359 -16.26 21.70 18.83
C UNK A 359 -17.11 20.59 19.50
N UNK A 360 -18.30 20.66 19.26
CA UNK A 360 -19.16 19.58 19.68
C UNK A 360 -18.98 18.36 18.84
N UNK A 361 -18.71 18.51 17.69
CA UNK A 361 -18.48 17.41 16.77
C UNK A 361 -17.08 16.83 16.99
N UNK A 362 -16.24 17.60 17.37
CA UNK A 362 -14.94 17.14 17.72
C UNK A 362 -14.98 16.30 19.00
N UNK A 363 -15.77 16.78 19.86
CA UNK A 363 -15.96 16.02 21.06
C UNK A 363 -16.67 14.70 20.87
N UNK A 364 -17.50 14.74 20.01
CA UNK A 364 -18.21 13.54 19.62
C UNK A 364 -17.36 12.58 18.85
N UNK A 365 -16.61 13.03 18.05
CA UNK A 365 -15.74 12.20 17.23
C UNK A 365 -14.60 11.66 18.07
N UNK A 366 -14.20 12.42 19.00
CA UNK A 366 -13.16 11.99 19.85
C UNK A 366 -13.67 10.99 20.88
N UNK A 367 -14.84 11.25 21.22
CA UNK A 367 -15.48 10.31 22.08
C UNK A 367 -15.77 9.02 21.38
N UNK A 368 -16.07 9.09 20.25
CA UNK A 368 -16.33 7.92 19.44
C UNK A 368 -15.06 7.19 19.09
N UNK A 369 -14.13 7.86 18.93
CA UNK A 369 -12.85 7.26 18.67
C UNK A 369 -12.28 6.61 19.93
N UNK A 370 -12.54 7.31 20.99
CA UNK A 370 -12.12 6.75 22.23
C UNK A 370 -12.93 5.53 22.63
N UNK A 371 -14.03 5.61 22.28
CA UNK A 371 -14.90 4.50 22.51
C UNK A 371 -14.55 3.34 21.61
N UNK A 372 -14.20 3.57 20.51
CA UNK A 372 -13.81 2.54 19.55
C UNK A 372 -12.44 2.03 19.89
N UNK A 373 -11.66 2.81 20.37
CA UNK A 373 -10.36 2.41 20.78
C UNK A 373 -10.42 1.60 22.09
N UNK A 374 -11.26 2.02 22.81
CA UNK A 374 -11.48 1.24 24.01
C UNK A 374 -12.03 -0.15 23.74
N UNK A 375 -12.74 -0.21 22.86
CA UNK A 375 -13.26 -1.50 22.44
C UNK A 375 -12.21 -2.33 21.72
N UNK A 376 -11.39 -1.80 21.06
CA UNK A 376 -10.33 -2.48 20.37
C UNK A 376 -9.17 -2.78 21.31
N UNK A 377 -9.10 -2.07 22.32
CA UNK A 377 -8.08 -2.31 23.29
C UNK A 377 -8.19 -3.67 23.95
N UNK A 378 -9.19 -4.03 23.96
CA UNK A 378 -9.44 -5.37 24.49
C UNK A 378 -8.85 -6.45 23.61
N UNK A 379 -8.67 -6.27 22.39
CA UNK A 379 -8.15 -7.31 21.52
C UNK A 379 -6.69 -7.11 21.20
N UNK A 380 -6.10 -5.88 21.11
CA UNK A 380 -4.76 -5.62 20.65
C UNK A 380 -3.98 -4.83 21.65
N UNK A 381 -3.55 -5.21 22.61
CA UNK A 381 -2.91 -4.52 23.71
C UNK A 381 -1.84 -3.46 23.42
N UNK A 382 -0.83 -3.54 22.83
CA UNK A 382 0.23 -2.55 22.73
C UNK A 382 -0.01 -1.46 21.72
N UNK A 383 -0.40 -1.77 20.68
CA UNK A 383 -0.66 -0.80 19.64
C UNK A 383 -1.93 -0.03 19.92
N UNK A 384 -2.77 -0.65 20.48
CA UNK A 384 -3.99 -0.01 20.85
C UNK A 384 -3.80 0.95 21.98
N UNK A 385 -3.10 0.71 22.74
CA UNK A 385 -2.78 1.61 23.82
C UNK A 385 -2.11 2.89 23.32
N UNK A 386 -1.41 2.79 22.41
CA UNK A 386 -0.81 3.97 21.82
C UNK A 386 -1.81 4.75 21.01
N UNK A 387 -2.57 4.06 20.46
CA UNK A 387 -3.63 4.69 19.72
C UNK A 387 -4.70 5.28 20.64
N UNK A 388 -4.88 4.68 21.65
CA UNK A 388 -5.81 5.19 22.62
C UNK A 388 -5.25 6.40 23.32
N UNK A 389 -4.11 6.37 23.51
CA UNK A 389 -3.46 7.48 24.09
C UNK A 389 -3.44 8.67 23.16
N UNK A 390 -3.25 8.43 22.04
CA UNK A 390 -3.29 9.51 21.08
C UNK A 390 -4.68 10.04 20.88
N UNK A 391 -5.56 9.20 20.94
CA UNK A 391 -6.92 9.61 20.84
C UNK A 391 -7.44 10.27 22.11
N UNK A 392 -6.91 9.91 23.08
CA UNK A 392 -7.24 10.54 24.31
C UNK A 392 -6.54 11.90 24.45
N UNK A 393 -5.52 12.02 23.97
CA UNK A 393 -4.85 13.28 23.91
C UNK A 393 -5.54 14.24 22.97
N UNK A 394 -5.96 13.68 21.99
CA UNK A 394 -6.74 14.50 21.08
C UNK A 394 -8.09 14.89 21.67
N UNK A 395 -8.58 14.05 22.44
CA UNK A 395 -9.80 14.39 23.07
C UNK A 395 -9.63 15.40 24.17
N UNK A 396 -8.62 15.34 24.78
CA UNK A 396 -8.32 16.30 25.77
C UNK A 396 -7.97 17.64 25.16
N UNK A 397 -7.41 17.66 24.12
CA UNK A 397 -7.11 18.89 23.44
C UNK A 397 -8.37 19.52 22.84
N UNK A 398 -9.20 18.72 22.44
CA UNK A 398 -10.43 19.20 21.93
C UNK A 398 -11.38 19.73 22.98
N UNK A 399 -11.29 19.19 24.04
CA UNK A 399 -12.05 19.69 25.12
C UNK A 399 -11.45 21.00 25.64
N UNK A 400 -10.27 21.11 25.63
CA UNK A 400 -9.61 22.33 25.97
C UNK A 400 -9.92 23.45 24.97
N UNK A 401 -9.92 23.18 23.84
CA UNK A 401 -10.23 24.19 22.88
C UNK A 401 -11.70 24.69 22.96
N UNK A 402 -12.53 23.86 23.28
CA UNK A 402 -13.89 24.25 23.45
C UNK A 402 -14.14 25.04 24.69
N UNK A 403 -13.41 24.74 25.60
CA UNK A 403 -13.46 25.45 26.81
C UNK A 403 -12.95 26.86 26.69
N ILE A 404 -11.90 27.13 26.08
CA ILE A 404 -11.33 28.47 25.78
C ILE A 404 -12.29 29.31 24.95
N PHE A 405 -12.82 28.74 23.92
CA PHE A 405 -13.76 29.40 23.05
C PHE A 405 -14.99 29.93 23.83
N LEU A 406 -15.61 29.08 24.61
CA LEU A 406 -16.79 29.45 25.42
C LEU A 406 -16.44 30.55 26.43
N TYR A 407 -15.26 30.46 27.04
CA TYR A 407 -14.78 31.49 27.96
C TYR A 407 -14.62 32.85 27.26
N ASN A 408 -13.95 32.85 26.11
CA ASN A 408 -13.69 34.09 25.34
C ASN A 408 -14.97 34.73 24.83
N HIS A 409 -16.04 33.94 24.62
CA HIS A 409 -17.33 34.44 24.17
C HIS A 409 -18.32 34.72 25.32
N GLY A 410 -17.82 34.61 26.56
CA GLY A 410 -18.58 35.03 27.75
C GLY A 410 -19.49 33.96 28.35
N ASP A 411 -19.55 32.75 27.76
CA ASP A 411 -20.37 31.65 28.32
C ASP A 411 -19.57 30.90 29.37
N LYS A 412 -19.41 31.51 30.53
CA LYS A 412 -18.61 31.01 31.64
C LYS A 412 -19.17 29.71 32.24
N ALA A 413 -20.51 29.55 32.24
CA ALA A 413 -21.16 28.36 32.79
C ALA A 413 -20.78 27.10 31.98
N ARG A 414 -20.95 27.17 30.68
CA ARG A 414 -20.57 26.05 29.79
C ARG A 414 -19.06 25.83 29.74
N ALA A 415 -18.29 26.92 29.84
CA ALA A 415 -16.81 26.80 29.89
C ALA A 415 -16.40 26.03 31.14
N LEU A 416 -17.06 26.31 32.30
CA LEU A 416 -16.79 25.58 33.54
C LEU A 416 -17.16 24.10 33.41
N ASP A 417 -18.31 23.78 32.84
CA ASP A 417 -18.73 22.40 32.61
C ASP A 417 -17.70 21.63 31.74
N GLN A 418 -17.24 22.27 30.66
CA GLN A 418 -16.20 21.67 29.80
C GLN A 418 -14.87 21.52 30.52
N TYR A 419 -14.52 22.47 31.37
CA TYR A 419 -13.29 22.40 32.19
C TYR A 419 -13.36 21.20 33.14
N GLN A 420 -14.50 21.03 33.85
CA GLN A 420 -14.71 19.90 34.77
C GLN A 420 -14.64 18.54 34.05
N GLU A 421 -15.20 18.47 32.83
CA GLU A 421 -15.14 17.26 32.04
C GLU A 421 -13.70 16.97 31.58
N LEU A 422 -12.95 18.00 31.19
CA LEU A 422 -11.53 17.88 30.88
C LEU A 422 -10.73 17.36 32.08
N GLU A 423 -10.98 17.97 33.23
CA GLU A 423 -10.35 17.57 34.50
C GLU A 423 -10.63 16.11 34.85
N ARG A 424 -11.89 15.70 34.69
CA ARG A 424 -12.31 14.32 34.93
C ARG A 424 -11.56 13.33 34.03
N LYS A 425 -11.45 13.66 32.75
CA LYS A 425 -10.76 12.82 31.75
C LYS A 425 -9.26 12.74 32.03
N VAL A 426 -8.63 13.86 32.39
CA VAL A 426 -7.20 13.91 32.70
C VAL A 426 -6.90 13.04 33.94
N ASN A 427 -7.74 13.13 34.99
CA ASN A 427 -7.60 12.32 36.18
C ASN A 427 -7.78 10.82 35.89
N GLN A 428 -8.77 10.46 35.05
CA GLN A 428 -8.97 9.07 34.59
C GLN A 428 -7.73 8.52 33.88
N LEU A 429 -7.12 9.33 33.02
CA LEU A 429 -5.91 8.94 32.28
C LEU A 429 -4.71 8.77 33.19
N ARG A 430 -4.60 9.65 34.18
CA ARG A 430 -3.53 9.57 35.21
C ARG A 430 -3.66 8.29 36.03
N ASP A 431 -4.87 7.94 36.44
CA ASP A 431 -5.14 6.74 37.24
C ASP A 431 -4.93 5.44 36.45
N SER A 432 -5.16 5.47 35.13
CA SER A 432 -5.07 4.28 34.30
C SER A 432 -3.67 4.00 33.72
N SER A 433 -2.77 4.99 33.71
CA SER A 433 -1.40 4.81 33.21
C SER A 433 -0.41 5.75 33.90
N SER A 434 0.47 5.19 34.73
CA SER A 434 1.47 5.92 35.49
C SER A 434 2.59 6.55 34.67
N ASN A 435 2.75 6.19 33.42
CA ASN A 435 3.85 6.64 32.56
C ASN A 435 3.40 7.60 31.45
N PHE A 436 2.25 8.24 31.57
CA PHE A 436 1.77 9.15 30.56
C PHE A 436 2.28 10.57 30.82
N GLU A 437 3.11 11.07 29.90
CA GLU A 437 3.56 12.47 29.93
C GLU A 437 2.60 13.32 29.12
N PHE A 438 1.95 14.25 29.80
CA PHE A 438 1.07 15.23 29.16
C PHE A 438 1.91 16.31 28.47
N ASP A 439 1.40 16.84 27.37
CA ASP A 439 2.00 17.98 26.67
C ASP A 439 2.08 19.17 27.63
N PRO A 440 3.30 19.70 27.90
CA PRO A 440 3.45 20.81 28.85
C PRO A 440 2.70 22.08 28.43
N GLU A 441 2.54 22.33 27.14
CA GLU A 441 1.77 23.50 26.65
C GLU A 441 0.29 23.35 26.98
N LEU A 442 -0.25 22.14 26.82
CA LEU A 442 -1.65 21.84 27.15
C LEU A 442 -1.91 22.03 28.66
N MET A 443 -0.94 21.58 29.48
CA MET A 443 -1.02 21.70 30.93
C MET A 443 -0.97 23.17 31.38
N ASP A 444 -0.10 23.97 30.77
CA ASP A 444 0.01 25.40 31.08
C ASP A 444 -1.29 26.14 30.69
N MET A 445 -1.87 25.82 29.54
CA MET A 445 -3.14 26.38 29.11
C MET A 445 -4.28 25.98 30.06
N ALA A 446 -4.34 24.72 30.48
CA ALA A 446 -5.38 24.25 31.41
C ALA A 446 -5.25 24.95 32.78
N GLN A 447 -4.03 25.16 33.24
CA GLN A 447 -3.77 25.89 34.51
C GLN A 447 -4.20 27.36 34.43
N LYS A 448 -3.90 28.01 33.32
CA LYS A 448 -4.33 29.40 33.04
C LYS A 448 -5.86 29.50 32.99
N MET A 449 -6.51 28.51 32.38
CA MET A 449 -7.98 28.47 32.32
C MET A 449 -8.61 28.24 33.69
N GLY A 450 -8.06 27.34 34.50
CA GLY A 450 -8.53 27.11 35.86
C GLY A 450 -8.48 28.39 36.70
N ALA A 451 -7.38 29.13 36.61
CA ALA A 451 -7.22 30.42 37.26
C ALA A 451 -8.22 31.46 36.74
N ALA A 452 -8.44 31.49 35.42
CA ALA A 452 -9.38 32.44 34.78
C ALA A 452 -10.84 32.14 35.17
N LEU A 453 -11.18 30.88 35.39
CA LEU A 453 -12.53 30.46 35.82
C LEU A 453 -12.73 30.54 37.34
N GLN A 454 -11.68 30.90 38.07
CA GLN A 454 -11.67 31.01 39.55
C GLN A 454 -12.05 29.69 40.22
N VAL A 455 -11.56 28.59 39.70
CA VAL A 455 -11.72 27.27 40.30
C VAL A 455 -10.77 27.19 41.50
N THR A 456 -11.35 27.08 42.68
CA THR A 456 -10.58 27.16 43.96
C THR A 456 -9.85 25.89 44.34
N GLU A 457 -10.18 24.77 43.71
CA GLU A 457 -9.46 23.51 43.93
C GLU A 457 -8.45 23.30 42.83
N SER A 458 -7.19 23.40 43.19
CA SER A 458 -6.10 23.25 42.23
C SER A 458 -5.98 21.80 41.79
N LEU A 459 -6.23 21.57 40.50
CA LEU A 459 -5.67 20.43 39.83
C LEU A 459 -4.16 20.47 40.05
N VAL A 460 -3.62 19.42 40.60
CA VAL A 460 -2.17 19.29 40.73
C VAL A 460 -1.64 18.89 39.36
N TRP A 461 -1.55 19.87 38.47
CA TRP A 461 -0.93 19.73 37.16
C TRP A 461 0.60 19.77 37.29
N THR A 462 1.14 19.14 38.34
CA THR A 462 2.59 19.14 38.57
C THR A 462 3.22 17.89 37.97
N LYS A 463 4.35 18.09 37.34
CA LYS A 463 5.20 16.98 36.89
C LYS A 463 5.60 16.13 38.08
N PRO A 464 5.48 14.81 38.04
CA PRO A 464 6.03 13.99 39.12
C PRO A 464 7.56 14.08 39.11
N GLY A 465 8.11 14.64 40.17
CA GLY A 465 9.51 14.52 40.52
C GLY A 465 10.49 15.50 39.93
N LYS A 466 10.58 16.64 40.56
CA LYS A 466 11.85 17.31 40.89
C LYS A 466 11.56 18.29 42.02
N ASP A 467 12.15 18.04 43.17
CA ASP A 467 12.12 18.97 44.29
C ASP A 467 12.76 20.31 43.88
N SER A 468 11.95 21.22 43.38
CA SER A 468 12.38 22.59 43.26
C SER A 468 11.83 23.36 44.44
N LYS A 469 12.71 23.79 45.30
CA LYS A 469 12.39 24.75 46.34
C LYS A 469 11.73 25.97 45.68
N SER A 470 10.43 26.08 45.86
CA SER A 470 9.67 27.21 45.38
C SER A 470 10.01 28.45 46.18
N LYS A 471 10.66 29.41 45.54
CA LYS A 471 10.62 30.76 46.09
C LYS A 471 9.25 31.33 45.80
N PRO A 472 8.61 32.00 46.77
CA PRO A 472 7.33 32.61 46.56
C PRO A 472 7.49 33.78 45.57
N HIS A 473 6.90 33.61 44.40
CA HIS A 473 6.79 34.73 43.47
C HIS A 473 5.61 35.59 43.84
N SER A 474 5.94 36.83 44.11
CA SER A 474 5.04 37.93 44.33
C SER A 474 4.15 38.20 43.13
N GLU A 475 2.89 38.37 43.43
CA GLU A 475 1.91 39.14 42.70
C GLU A 475 1.88 38.94 41.19
N ALA A 476 1.15 37.94 40.75
CA ALA A 476 0.55 37.98 39.42
C ALA A 476 -0.40 39.19 39.37
N ALA A 477 -0.06 40.17 38.54
CA ALA A 477 -0.94 41.29 38.28
C ALA A 477 -2.31 40.77 37.87
N ALA A 478 -3.33 41.16 38.63
CA ALA A 478 -4.69 40.80 38.32
C ALA A 478 -5.06 41.38 36.95
N LYS A 479 -5.03 40.53 35.94
CA LYS A 479 -5.56 40.90 34.62
C LYS A 479 -7.06 41.05 34.78
N THR A 480 -7.55 42.15 34.28
CA THR A 480 -8.99 42.50 34.24
C THR A 480 -9.78 41.30 33.72
N PRO A 481 -10.89 40.96 34.41
CA PRO A 481 -11.74 39.86 33.93
C PRO A 481 -12.34 40.26 32.57
N GLY A 482 -12.01 39.51 31.54
CA GLY A 482 -12.55 39.70 30.21
C GLY A 482 -11.55 39.87 29.07
N ALA A 483 -10.24 39.88 29.38
CA ALA A 483 -9.24 39.91 28.30
C ALA A 483 -9.24 38.56 27.56
N PRO A 484 -9.34 38.55 26.22
CA PRO A 484 -9.28 37.29 25.48
C PRO A 484 -7.92 36.64 25.67
N LEU A 485 -7.95 35.36 26.02
CA LEU A 485 -6.74 34.56 26.08
C LEU A 485 -6.22 34.34 24.65
N GLY A 486 -5.01 34.80 24.39
CA GLY A 486 -4.39 34.71 23.09
C GLY A 486 -3.93 33.29 22.75
N THR A 487 -4.87 32.36 22.76
CA THR A 487 -4.60 30.93 22.69
C THR A 487 -4.72 30.36 21.28
N ASN A 488 -5.28 31.11 20.34
CA ASN A 488 -5.45 30.63 18.96
C ASN A 488 -4.11 30.45 18.27
N GLN A 489 -3.13 31.31 18.55
CA GLN A 489 -1.76 31.17 18.03
C GLN A 489 -1.06 29.95 18.62
N ALA A 490 -1.21 29.74 19.93
CA ALA A 490 -0.59 28.61 20.60
C ALA A 490 -1.19 27.27 20.14
N LEU A 491 -2.52 27.21 19.92
CA LEU A 491 -3.18 26.03 19.39
C LEU A 491 -2.74 25.76 17.95
N GLY A 492 -2.68 26.79 17.12
CA GLY A 492 -2.18 26.66 15.74
C GLY A 492 -0.73 26.20 15.68
N GLN A 493 0.10 26.73 16.58
CA GLN A 493 1.52 26.35 16.67
C GLN A 493 1.69 24.92 17.19
N ALA A 494 0.91 24.52 18.20
CA ALA A 494 0.95 23.16 18.75
C ALA A 494 0.48 22.14 17.70
N MET A 495 -0.53 22.49 16.91
CA MET A 495 -1.05 21.62 15.86
C MET A 495 -0.09 21.50 14.66
N SER A 496 0.79 22.47 14.48
CA SER A 496 1.82 22.42 13.44
C SER A 496 3.12 21.79 13.92
N SER A 497 3.09 21.19 15.10
CA SER A 497 4.25 20.50 15.69
C SER A 497 4.72 19.31 14.84
N ALA A 498 5.92 18.84 15.12
CA ALA A 498 6.53 17.71 14.40
C ALA A 498 5.64 16.45 14.40
N ALA A 499 4.85 16.25 15.45
CA ALA A 499 3.96 15.09 15.55
C ALA A 499 2.83 15.13 14.52
N SER A 500 2.21 16.29 14.31
CA SER A 500 1.18 16.48 13.27
C SER A 500 1.78 16.34 11.88
N TYR A 501 2.98 16.85 11.70
CA TYR A 501 3.72 16.79 10.44
C TYR A 501 3.98 15.34 10.03
N ASN A 502 4.45 14.52 10.96
CA ASN A 502 4.83 13.13 10.67
C ASN A 502 3.63 12.25 10.31
N LYS A 503 2.47 12.52 10.90
CA LYS A 503 1.24 11.75 10.63
C LYS A 503 0.71 11.93 9.21
N ASN A 504 1.03 13.04 8.57
CA ASN A 504 0.43 13.42 7.30
C ASN A 504 1.30 13.08 6.10
N LEU A 505 2.47 12.48 6.33
CA LEU A 505 3.31 11.97 5.25
C LEU A 505 2.70 10.67 4.72
N GLN A 506 2.62 10.59 3.40
CA GLN A 506 2.05 9.42 2.73
C GLN A 506 3.16 8.46 2.33
N LEU A 507 2.91 7.20 2.57
CA LEU A 507 3.74 6.10 2.10
C LEU A 507 3.06 5.45 0.91
N ALA A 508 3.84 5.02 -0.05
CA ALA A 508 3.35 4.29 -1.22
C ALA A 508 3.09 2.82 -0.84
N THR A 509 2.33 2.63 0.22
CA THR A 509 1.93 1.29 0.65
C THR A 509 0.50 1.06 0.22
N GLY A 510 0.26 -0.02 -0.44
CA GLY A 510 -1.09 -0.45 -0.77
C GLY A 510 -1.86 -1.00 0.44
N VAL A 511 -1.30 -0.86 1.65
CA VAL A 511 -1.96 -1.35 2.87
C VAL A 511 -2.58 -0.16 3.60
N SER A 512 -3.85 0.08 3.35
CA SER A 512 -4.63 1.03 4.13
C SER A 512 -5.06 0.37 5.44
N LYS A 513 -4.76 1.01 6.55
CA LYS A 513 -5.32 0.61 7.85
C LYS A 513 -6.77 1.07 7.89
N GLY A 514 -7.67 0.15 7.64
CA GLY A 514 -9.09 0.42 7.73
C GLY A 514 -9.90 -0.41 6.74
N PRO A 515 -11.17 -0.58 7.01
CA PRO A 515 -12.01 -1.26 6.03
C PRO A 515 -12.18 -0.35 4.82
N SER A 516 -11.21 -0.39 3.92
CA SER A 516 -11.43 0.19 2.61
C SER A 516 -12.37 -0.77 1.88
N THR A 517 -13.58 -0.30 1.71
CA THR A 517 -14.61 -1.04 1.00
C THR A 517 -14.37 -1.05 -0.51
N SER A 518 -13.32 -0.40 -0.97
CA SER A 518 -12.94 -0.44 -2.38
C SER A 518 -11.63 -1.20 -2.53
N LEU A 519 -11.74 -2.48 -2.72
CA LEU A 519 -10.69 -3.28 -3.31
C LEU A 519 -10.70 -2.98 -4.81
N GLU A 520 -10.27 -1.79 -5.18
CA GLU A 520 -9.93 -1.55 -6.56
C GLU A 520 -8.67 -2.36 -6.84
N PRO A 521 -8.69 -3.21 -7.84
CA PRO A 521 -7.45 -3.86 -8.26
C PRO A 521 -6.48 -2.74 -8.65
N GLU A 522 -5.36 -2.66 -7.97
CA GLU A 522 -4.32 -1.72 -8.37
C GLU A 522 -3.99 -2.00 -9.84
N PRO A 523 -4.17 -1.03 -10.73
CA PRO A 523 -3.77 -1.25 -12.11
C PRO A 523 -2.25 -1.42 -12.14
N GLY A 524 -1.80 -2.57 -12.54
CA GLY A 524 -0.39 -2.83 -12.73
C GLY A 524 0.27 -3.82 -11.80
N VAL A 525 -0.43 -4.32 -10.79
CA VAL A 525 0.10 -5.53 -10.15
C VAL A 525 -0.39 -6.71 -10.99
N GLU A 526 0.33 -6.94 -12.05
CA GLU A 526 0.21 -8.22 -12.72
C GLU A 526 0.78 -9.27 -11.76
N ASP A 527 -0.07 -9.80 -10.90
CA ASP A 527 0.19 -11.10 -10.31
C ASP A 527 -0.04 -12.12 -11.43
N ALA A 528 0.58 -11.87 -12.56
CA ALA A 528 0.59 -12.88 -13.59
C ALA A 528 1.41 -14.03 -13.03
N PRO A 529 0.90 -15.25 -13.03
CA PRO A 529 1.79 -16.39 -12.93
C PRO A 529 2.87 -16.19 -14.00
N GLY A 530 4.04 -16.66 -13.74
CA GLY A 530 5.18 -16.52 -14.64
C GLY A 530 4.80 -16.85 -16.09
N PRO A 531 5.68 -16.56 -17.03
CA PRO A 531 5.36 -16.76 -18.45
C PRO A 531 4.67 -18.11 -18.64
N PRO A 532 3.70 -18.20 -19.53
CA PRO A 532 2.98 -19.45 -19.74
C PRO A 532 4.00 -20.58 -19.85
N ALA A 533 3.76 -21.66 -19.16
CA ALA A 533 4.63 -22.83 -19.25
C ALA A 533 4.89 -23.10 -20.71
N ASP A 534 6.15 -23.25 -21.05
CA ASP A 534 6.54 -23.56 -22.42
C ASP A 534 5.67 -24.70 -22.92
N PRO A 535 5.07 -24.55 -24.09
CA PRO A 535 4.39 -25.70 -24.69
C PRO A 535 5.40 -26.86 -24.73
N PRO A 536 4.95 -28.08 -24.51
CA PRO A 536 5.87 -29.20 -24.54
C PRO A 536 6.68 -29.14 -25.83
N GLY A 537 7.97 -28.91 -25.66
CA GLY A 537 8.88 -28.93 -26.81
C GLY A 537 8.77 -30.27 -27.50
N PRO A 538 9.16 -30.33 -28.77
CA PRO A 538 9.20 -31.62 -29.45
C PRO A 538 9.98 -32.59 -28.55
N LEU A 539 9.36 -33.72 -28.27
CA LEU A 539 9.95 -34.77 -27.47
C LEU A 539 11.37 -35.06 -27.99
N GLU A 540 12.37 -34.72 -27.20
CA GLU A 540 13.72 -35.11 -27.52
C GLU A 540 13.74 -36.65 -27.62
N PRO A 541 14.36 -37.19 -28.64
CA PRO A 541 14.47 -38.65 -28.74
C PRO A 541 15.17 -39.14 -27.50
N GLN A 542 14.52 -40.03 -26.75
CA GLN A 542 15.13 -40.67 -25.57
C GLN A 542 16.31 -41.48 -26.05
N ASP A 543 17.48 -41.10 -25.63
CA ASP A 543 18.66 -41.93 -25.82
C ASP A 543 18.46 -43.26 -25.06
N PRO A 544 18.68 -44.39 -25.69
CA PRO A 544 18.44 -45.68 -25.05
C PRO A 544 19.46 -46.03 -23.98
N ASP A 545 20.51 -45.25 -23.77
CA ASP A 545 21.52 -45.52 -22.74
C ASP A 545 21.48 -44.50 -21.61
N GLY A 546 21.10 -44.97 -20.42
CA GLY A 546 20.92 -44.16 -19.21
C GLY A 546 22.21 -43.69 -18.57
N SER A 547 22.93 -42.79 -19.21
CA SER A 547 24.07 -42.16 -18.57
C SER A 547 23.68 -40.74 -18.10
N LYS A 548 23.81 -40.54 -16.82
CA LYS A 548 23.51 -39.26 -16.16
C LYS A 548 24.40 -38.13 -16.69
N PRO A 549 23.83 -36.93 -16.97
CA PRO A 549 24.66 -35.81 -17.40
C PRO A 549 25.53 -35.28 -16.26
N ARG A 550 26.79 -35.05 -16.57
CA ARG A 550 27.73 -34.38 -15.67
C ARG A 550 27.44 -32.89 -15.62
N THR A 551 27.21 -32.37 -14.43
CA THR A 551 27.09 -30.94 -14.22
C THR A 551 28.46 -30.27 -14.35
N SER A 552 28.66 -29.50 -15.39
CA SER A 552 29.85 -28.64 -15.50
C SER A 552 29.61 -27.30 -14.81
N LYS A 553 30.35 -27.05 -13.74
CA LYS A 553 30.41 -25.74 -13.11
C LYS A 553 31.22 -24.79 -14.02
N ARG A 554 30.56 -23.91 -14.69
CA ARG A 554 31.24 -22.83 -15.38
C ARG A 554 31.52 -21.71 -14.40
N LYS A 555 32.76 -21.51 -14.05
CA LYS A 555 33.23 -20.28 -13.37
C LYS A 555 33.37 -19.20 -14.42
N SER A 556 32.57 -18.16 -14.29
CA SER A 556 32.78 -16.95 -15.09
C SER A 556 33.87 -16.10 -14.43
N LYS A 557 34.99 -15.96 -15.10
CA LYS A 557 35.98 -14.92 -14.77
C LYS A 557 35.52 -13.63 -15.43
N VAL A 558 35.31 -12.63 -14.63
CA VAL A 558 35.16 -11.26 -15.10
C VAL A 558 36.57 -10.67 -15.16
N GLU A 559 37.03 -10.35 -16.36
CA GLU A 559 38.22 -9.53 -16.56
C GLU A 559 37.77 -8.18 -17.15
N GLU A 560 38.18 -7.12 -16.47
CA GLU A 560 38.19 -5.70 -16.84
C GLU A 560 36.91 -5.10 -17.44
#